data_e55df51b1f0d08a3489ebe8a702d7c2a
#
_entry.id   e55df51b1f0d08a3489ebe8a702d7c2a
#
_cell.length_a   1.000
_cell.length_b   1.000
_cell.length_c   1.000
_cell.angle_alpha   90.00
_cell.angle_beta   90.00
_cell.angle_gamma   90.00
#
_symmetry.space_group_name_H-M   'P 1'
#
loop_
_entity.id
_entity.type
_entity.pdbx_description
1 polymer ?
#
loop_
_entity_poly.entity_id
_entity_poly.type
_entity_poly.pdbx_seq_one_letter_code
_entity_poly.pdbx_strand_id
1 'polypeptide(L)'
;MNTERGENSFQCIAILAERDIVRYSPAGIPIVAARLAHASEQVEAGISRKVEFELPALAAGQIAGQLEQAELGAMYRFSGFMARKNRNSRSLVFHLTDFETID
;
A
#
# COMPACT_ATOMS: atom_id res chain seq x y z
N MET A 1 5.00 16.31 -26.41
CA MET A 1 4.16 15.69 -25.47
C MET A 1 4.73 15.90 -24.10
N ASN A 2 3.92 16.25 -23.26
CA ASN A 2 4.46 16.42 -21.98
C ASN A 2 4.65 15.09 -21.35
N THR A 3 5.50 15.08 -20.42
CA THR A 3 5.84 13.87 -19.73
C THR A 3 5.32 13.94 -18.33
N GLU A 4 4.22 14.66 -18.16
CA GLU A 4 3.74 14.71 -16.83
C GLU A 4 3.42 13.36 -16.34
N ARG A 5 3.56 13.23 -15.07
CA ARG A 5 3.50 11.95 -14.41
C ARG A 5 2.12 11.35 -14.39
N GLY A 6 1.12 12.15 -14.66
CA GLY A 6 -0.24 11.70 -14.52
C GLY A 6 -0.59 11.50 -13.05
N GLU A 7 -1.79 11.83 -12.69
CA GLU A 7 -2.23 11.75 -11.31
C GLU A 7 -2.62 10.32 -10.97
N ASN A 8 -2.02 9.76 -9.91
CA ASN A 8 -2.32 8.41 -9.44
C ASN A 8 -1.88 8.40 -7.97
N SER A 9 -2.81 8.72 -7.10
CA SER A 9 -2.51 8.86 -5.69
C SER A 9 -3.56 8.12 -4.89
N PHE A 10 -3.11 7.28 -3.97
CA PHE A 10 -4.00 6.53 -3.11
C PHE A 10 -3.52 6.66 -1.68
N GLN A 11 -4.46 6.88 -0.77
CA GLN A 11 -4.15 6.98 0.64
C GLN A 11 -5.21 6.22 1.42
N CYS A 12 -4.77 5.46 2.41
CA CYS A 12 -5.68 4.58 3.12
C CYS A 12 -5.17 4.34 4.53
N ILE A 13 -6.07 4.40 5.51
CA ILE A 13 -5.75 3.97 6.86
C ILE A 13 -6.05 2.48 6.94
N ALA A 14 -5.07 1.70 7.35
CA ALA A 14 -5.22 0.25 7.35
C ALA A 14 -4.26 -0.37 8.37
N ILE A 15 -4.52 -1.63 8.68
CA ILE A 15 -3.66 -2.41 9.56
C ILE A 15 -2.64 -3.15 8.69
N LEU A 16 -1.38 -3.15 9.13
CA LEU A 16 -0.35 -3.97 8.51
C LEU A 16 -0.58 -5.41 8.96
N ALA A 17 -1.32 -6.16 8.15
CA ALA A 17 -1.80 -7.47 8.56
C ALA A 17 -0.74 -8.56 8.34
N GLU A 18 0.01 -8.48 7.25
CA GLU A 18 1.03 -9.48 6.92
C GLU A 18 2.19 -8.78 6.23
N ARG A 19 3.36 -9.36 6.39
CA ARG A 19 4.57 -8.82 5.77
C ARG A 19 5.49 -9.98 5.44
N ASP A 20 5.95 -10.02 4.18
CA ASP A 20 6.93 -11.01 3.75
C ASP A 20 8.33 -10.56 4.16
N ILE A 21 9.26 -11.49 4.14
CA ILE A 21 10.67 -11.13 4.37
C ILE A 21 11.17 -10.30 3.20
N VAL A 22 12.17 -9.47 3.45
CA VAL A 22 12.75 -8.63 2.41
C VAL A 22 13.41 -9.49 1.34
N ARG A 23 13.24 -9.08 0.11
CA ARG A 23 13.98 -9.67 -1.01
C ARG A 23 14.58 -8.52 -1.81
N TYR A 24 15.47 -8.85 -2.75
CA TYR A 24 16.20 -7.81 -3.49
C TYR A 24 15.98 -8.00 -4.97
N SER A 25 15.83 -6.88 -5.67
CA SER A 25 15.75 -6.89 -7.13
C SER A 25 17.13 -7.22 -7.69
N PRO A 26 17.25 -7.54 -9.00
CA PRO A 26 18.56 -7.74 -9.60
C PRO A 26 19.49 -6.57 -9.43
N ALA A 27 18.97 -5.35 -9.27
CA ALA A 27 19.77 -4.16 -9.05
C ALA A 27 20.12 -3.95 -7.58
N GLY A 28 19.72 -4.88 -6.70
CA GLY A 28 20.03 -4.77 -5.27
C GLY A 28 19.06 -3.89 -4.48
N ILE A 29 17.93 -3.55 -5.05
CA ILE A 29 16.96 -2.71 -4.36
C ILE A 29 16.11 -3.58 -3.44
N PRO A 30 16.01 -3.25 -2.16
CA PRO A 30 15.19 -4.04 -1.23
C PRO A 30 13.71 -3.87 -1.55
N ILE A 31 12.98 -4.98 -1.48
CA ILE A 31 11.56 -5.01 -1.76
C ILE A 31 10.87 -5.80 -0.65
N VAL A 32 9.82 -5.22 -0.08
CA VAL A 32 9.02 -5.87 0.95
C VAL A 32 7.56 -5.88 0.48
N ALA A 33 6.99 -7.06 0.40
CA ALA A 33 5.56 -7.21 0.09
C ALA A 33 4.79 -7.33 1.39
N ALA A 34 3.57 -6.83 1.38
CA ALA A 34 2.73 -6.82 2.57
C ALA A 34 1.27 -6.95 2.17
N ARG A 35 0.44 -7.19 3.16
CA ARG A 35 -1.01 -7.20 2.99
C ARG A 35 -1.59 -6.26 4.03
N LEU A 36 -2.43 -5.35 3.57
CA LEU A 36 -3.06 -4.35 4.42
C LEU A 36 -4.53 -4.69 4.57
N ALA A 37 -5.08 -4.50 5.75
CA ALA A 37 -6.49 -4.76 6.02
C ALA A 37 -7.15 -3.43 6.38
N HIS A 38 -8.19 -3.07 5.63
CA HIS A 38 -8.89 -1.81 5.79
C HIS A 38 -10.33 -2.05 6.20
N ALA A 39 -10.80 -1.25 7.14
CA ALA A 39 -12.21 -1.22 7.52
C ALA A 39 -12.59 0.21 7.86
N SER A 40 -13.70 0.66 7.30
CA SER A 40 -14.18 2.01 7.57
C SER A 40 -15.68 2.08 7.34
N GLU A 41 -16.24 3.22 7.71
CA GLU A 41 -17.61 3.56 7.33
C GLU A 41 -17.54 4.77 6.41
N GLN A 42 -18.24 4.68 5.29
CA GLN A 42 -18.30 5.75 4.31
C GLN A 42 -19.75 6.10 4.06
N VAL A 43 -19.98 7.29 3.57
CA VAL A 43 -21.33 7.72 3.22
C VAL A 43 -21.44 7.79 1.71
N GLU A 44 -22.45 7.10 1.17
CA GLU A 44 -22.71 7.08 -0.26
C GLU A 44 -24.21 7.22 -0.48
N ALA A 45 -24.60 8.22 -1.28
CA ALA A 45 -26.01 8.53 -1.53
C ALA A 45 -26.77 8.76 -0.23
N GLY A 46 -26.12 9.39 0.76
CA GLY A 46 -26.73 9.70 2.05
C GLY A 46 -26.87 8.52 2.99
N ILE A 47 -26.31 7.37 2.63
CA ILE A 47 -26.43 6.15 3.41
C ILE A 47 -25.04 5.73 3.88
N SER A 48 -24.94 5.41 5.18
CA SER A 48 -23.69 4.88 5.72
C SER A 48 -23.51 3.45 5.26
N ARG A 49 -22.30 3.11 4.82
CA ARG A 49 -21.99 1.73 4.46
C ARG A 49 -20.63 1.34 5.01
N LYS A 50 -20.54 0.10 5.42
CA LYS A 50 -19.29 -0.49 5.84
C LYS A 50 -18.46 -0.85 4.62
N VAL A 51 -17.18 -0.54 4.70
CA VAL A 51 -16.22 -0.87 3.64
C VAL A 51 -15.11 -1.70 4.28
N GLU A 52 -14.88 -2.89 3.75
CA GLU A 52 -13.81 -3.76 4.24
C GLU A 52 -13.13 -4.39 3.04
N PHE A 53 -11.80 -4.42 3.06
CA PHE A 53 -11.05 -5.13 2.03
C PHE A 53 -9.63 -5.38 2.52
N GLU A 54 -8.98 -6.32 1.84
CA GLU A 54 -7.54 -6.52 1.99
C GLU A 54 -6.88 -6.08 0.70
N LEU A 55 -5.67 -5.55 0.82
CA LEU A 55 -4.99 -4.93 -0.30
C LEU A 55 -3.53 -5.39 -0.32
N PRO A 56 -3.08 -5.99 -1.42
CA PRO A 56 -1.65 -6.30 -1.53
C PRO A 56 -0.88 -5.00 -1.73
N ALA A 57 0.24 -4.89 -1.03
CA ALA A 57 1.07 -3.71 -1.05
C ALA A 57 2.52 -4.08 -1.27
N LEU A 58 3.30 -3.13 -1.75
CA LEU A 58 4.70 -3.35 -2.05
C LEU A 58 5.47 -2.09 -1.69
N ALA A 59 6.60 -2.26 -1.02
CA ALA A 59 7.51 -1.16 -0.74
C ALA A 59 8.86 -1.48 -1.35
N ALA A 60 9.46 -0.51 -2.04
CA ALA A 60 10.74 -0.70 -2.68
C ALA A 60 11.68 0.43 -2.28
N GLY A 61 12.94 0.11 -2.03
CA GLY A 61 13.93 1.10 -1.68
C GLY A 61 13.91 1.43 -0.20
N GLN A 62 14.08 2.68 0.13
CA GLN A 62 14.18 3.12 1.52
C GLN A 62 12.94 2.80 2.32
N ILE A 63 11.76 2.96 1.71
CA ILE A 63 10.50 2.67 2.41
C ILE A 63 10.38 1.19 2.77
N ALA A 64 11.04 0.30 2.03
CA ALA A 64 11.04 -1.12 2.35
C ALA A 64 11.69 -1.38 3.71
N GLY A 65 12.80 -0.71 3.98
CA GLY A 65 13.46 -0.84 5.28
C GLY A 65 12.61 -0.35 6.41
N GLN A 66 11.88 0.73 6.19
CA GLN A 66 10.97 1.25 7.19
C GLN A 66 9.80 0.29 7.43
N LEU A 67 9.29 -0.30 6.36
CA LEU A 67 8.18 -1.24 6.49
C LEU A 67 8.60 -2.51 7.22
N GLU A 68 9.85 -2.93 7.05
CA GLU A 68 10.38 -4.07 7.78
C GLU A 68 10.34 -3.86 9.29
N GLN A 69 10.54 -2.62 9.72
CA GLN A 69 10.57 -2.30 11.14
C GLN A 69 9.19 -1.96 11.70
N ALA A 70 8.19 -1.84 10.85
CA ALA A 70 6.86 -1.47 11.31
C ALA A 70 6.23 -2.63 12.08
N GLU A 71 5.35 -2.29 13.00
CA GLU A 71 4.74 -3.28 13.88
C GLU A 71 3.58 -3.97 13.15
N LEU A 72 3.63 -5.30 13.10
CA LEU A 72 2.51 -6.07 12.56
C LEU A 72 1.30 -5.92 13.46
N GLY A 73 0.13 -5.79 12.84
CA GLY A 73 -1.11 -5.59 13.57
C GLY A 73 -1.40 -4.15 13.93
N ALA A 74 -0.44 -3.25 13.72
CA ALA A 74 -0.65 -1.84 14.01
C ALA A 74 -1.30 -1.13 12.83
N MET A 75 -1.92 -0.01 13.13
CA MET A 75 -2.65 0.79 12.16
C MET A 75 -1.80 1.97 11.71
N TYR A 76 -1.76 2.19 10.40
CA TYR A 76 -1.00 3.29 9.81
C TYR A 76 -1.81 3.97 8.72
N ARG A 77 -1.45 5.20 8.41
CA ARG A 77 -1.91 5.86 7.19
C ARG A 77 -0.87 5.60 6.12
N PHE A 78 -1.26 4.84 5.10
CA PHE A 78 -0.38 4.50 3.99
C PHE A 78 -0.67 5.40 2.80
N SER A 79 0.37 5.81 2.10
CA SER A 79 0.25 6.65 0.91
C SER A 79 1.08 6.08 -0.21
N GLY A 80 0.65 6.28 -1.43
CA GLY A 80 1.38 5.80 -2.59
C GLY A 80 0.53 5.83 -3.85
N PHE A 81 0.73 4.86 -4.71
CA PHE A 81 0.01 4.81 -5.98
C PHE A 81 -0.34 3.36 -6.31
N MET A 82 -1.25 3.18 -7.25
CA MET A 82 -1.70 1.86 -7.67
C MET A 82 -1.08 1.50 -9.00
N ALA A 83 -0.73 0.23 -9.17
CA ALA A 83 -0.21 -0.27 -10.43
C ALA A 83 -0.63 -1.71 -10.59
N ARG A 84 -0.58 -2.22 -11.81
CA ARG A 84 -0.85 -3.64 -12.02
C ARG A 84 0.29 -4.46 -11.43
N LYS A 85 -0.04 -5.65 -10.97
CA LYS A 85 0.96 -6.55 -10.41
C LYS A 85 2.06 -6.84 -11.41
N ASN A 86 1.69 -7.04 -12.68
CA ASN A 86 2.62 -7.17 -13.78
C ASN A 86 1.85 -6.87 -15.06
N ARG A 87 2.56 -6.84 -16.21
CA ARG A 87 1.91 -6.40 -17.44
C ARG A 87 0.79 -7.32 -17.91
N ASN A 88 0.77 -8.56 -17.45
CA ASN A 88 -0.25 -9.52 -17.86
C ASN A 88 -1.37 -9.67 -16.85
N SER A 89 -1.35 -8.90 -15.77
CA SER A 89 -2.32 -9.03 -14.69
C SER A 89 -3.30 -7.88 -14.70
N ARG A 90 -4.54 -8.15 -14.30
CA ARG A 90 -5.52 -7.11 -14.03
C ARG A 90 -5.56 -6.73 -12.56
N SER A 91 -4.88 -7.52 -11.71
CA SER A 91 -4.84 -7.25 -10.28
C SER A 91 -3.97 -6.04 -10.00
N LEU A 92 -4.42 -5.23 -9.05
CA LEU A 92 -3.69 -4.04 -8.64
C LEU A 92 -2.90 -4.29 -7.38
N VAL A 93 -1.79 -3.59 -7.26
CA VAL A 93 -0.95 -3.59 -6.07
C VAL A 93 -0.74 -2.14 -5.65
N PHE A 94 -0.80 -1.89 -4.37
CA PHE A 94 -0.57 -0.57 -3.79
C PHE A 94 0.93 -0.40 -3.55
N HIS A 95 1.57 0.47 -4.31
CA HIS A 95 2.98 0.78 -4.14
C HIS A 95 3.10 1.87 -3.08
N LEU A 96 3.71 1.52 -1.97
CA LEU A 96 3.82 2.44 -0.83
C LEU A 96 4.98 3.40 -1.04
N THR A 97 4.71 4.68 -0.86
CA THR A 97 5.76 5.70 -0.88
C THR A 97 5.99 6.29 0.51
N ASP A 98 5.02 6.14 1.41
CA ASP A 98 5.13 6.66 2.77
C ASP A 98 4.10 6.00 3.66
N PHE A 99 4.33 5.98 4.97
CA PHE A 99 3.32 5.63 5.93
C PHE A 99 3.65 6.28 7.26
N GLU A 100 2.62 6.52 8.06
CA GLU A 100 2.80 7.15 9.35
C GLU A 100 1.82 6.55 10.35
N THR A 101 2.19 6.64 11.63
CA THR A 101 1.33 6.14 12.70
C THR A 101 0.07 6.98 12.81
N ILE A 102 -0.99 6.36 13.32
CA ILE A 102 -2.25 7.03 13.60
C ILE A 102 -2.32 7.25 15.10
N ASP A 103 -2.54 8.48 15.48
CA ASP A 103 -2.65 8.85 16.89
C ASP A 103 -4.10 8.89 17.34
#